data_632c8af33b529fe616dec0c7e40ce052
#
_entry.id   632c8af33b529fe616dec0c7e40ce052
#
_cell.length_a   1.000
_cell.length_b   1.000
_cell.length_c   1.000
_cell.angle_alpha   90.00
_cell.angle_beta   90.00
_cell.angle_gamma   90.00
#
_symmetry.space_group_name_H-M   'P 1'
#
loop_
_entity.id
_entity.type
_entity.pdbx_description
1 polymer ?
#
loop_
_entity_poly.entity_id
_entity_poly.type
_entity_poly.pdbx_seq_one_letter_code
_entity_poly.pdbx_strand_id
1 'polypeptide(L)'
;MNREGLALLKSLEGCRLTAYKLSNEKYYTIGYGHYGADVKKGQTITQAEAEALFLKDLEKFEKHVDNVAVKKFGALTPNQHAALTSYCYNRGLGGLKELISNSSTIEEVARNFPVYWGSNTTYKNALINRRKKEQALFISAPSPDVYYPRYGGSSNLLDTIFKAIGAPYGNVAKRKPVAQANGLLGYSGTYSQNITLIKLAKAGTLRRA
;
A
#
# COMPACT_ATOMS: atom_id res chain seq x y z
N MET A 1 2.22 0.78 -3.06
CA MET A 1 0.75 1.00 -3.03
C MET A 1 0.45 2.47 -3.26
N ASN A 2 -0.60 2.83 -4.05
CA ASN A 2 -1.03 4.21 -4.24
C ASN A 2 -1.90 4.70 -3.06
N ARG A 3 -2.28 5.97 -3.08
CA ARG A 3 -3.04 6.62 -1.99
C ARG A 3 -4.43 6.00 -1.80
N GLU A 4 -5.13 5.75 -2.89
CA GLU A 4 -6.48 5.20 -2.89
C GLU A 4 -6.49 3.80 -2.24
N GLY A 5 -5.52 2.96 -2.60
CA GLY A 5 -5.33 1.65 -2.00
C GLY A 5 -4.93 1.72 -0.53
N LEU A 6 -4.03 2.65 -0.17
CA LEU A 6 -3.63 2.84 1.22
C LEU A 6 -4.80 3.34 2.08
N ALA A 7 -5.60 4.28 1.57
CA ALA A 7 -6.78 4.77 2.26
C ALA A 7 -7.84 3.66 2.43
N LEU A 8 -8.09 2.88 1.38
CA LEU A 8 -8.99 1.73 1.45
C LEU A 8 -8.53 0.75 2.52
N LEU A 9 -7.26 0.32 2.46
CA LEU A 9 -6.76 -0.70 3.36
C LEU A 9 -6.74 -0.23 4.83
N LYS A 10 -6.33 1.02 5.10
CA LYS A 10 -6.46 1.63 6.43
C LYS A 10 -7.91 1.60 6.95
N SER A 11 -8.89 1.86 6.08
CA SER A 11 -10.32 1.83 6.45
C SER A 11 -10.83 0.42 6.76
N LEU A 12 -10.18 -0.61 6.23
CA LEU A 12 -10.56 -2.01 6.39
C LEU A 12 -9.92 -2.67 7.62
N GLU A 13 -8.69 -2.26 7.98
CA GLU A 13 -7.94 -2.90 9.06
C GLU A 13 -8.17 -2.21 10.43
N GLY A 14 -8.47 -0.94 10.45
CA GLY A 14 -8.42 -0.13 11.68
C GLY A 14 -6.99 0.05 12.19
N CYS A 15 -6.83 0.77 13.30
CA CYS A 15 -5.52 1.03 13.90
C CYS A 15 -5.61 0.96 15.42
N ARG A 16 -4.69 0.22 16.04
CA ARG A 16 -4.52 0.21 17.51
C ARG A 16 -3.12 0.66 17.87
N LEU A 17 -3.01 1.80 18.56
CA LEU A 17 -1.73 2.37 18.96
C LEU A 17 -1.13 1.72 20.22
N THR A 18 -1.89 0.88 20.93
CA THR A 18 -1.42 0.07 22.04
C THR A 18 -1.43 -1.41 21.63
N ALA A 19 -0.35 -2.10 21.95
CA ALA A 19 -0.19 -3.51 21.66
C ALA A 19 -1.26 -4.36 22.35
N TYR A 20 -1.87 -5.27 21.59
CA TYR A 20 -2.85 -6.23 22.08
C TYR A 20 -2.49 -7.63 21.62
N LYS A 21 -3.09 -8.63 22.27
CA LYS A 21 -2.87 -10.04 21.93
C LYS A 21 -4.17 -10.81 22.16
N LEU A 22 -4.55 -11.65 21.22
CA LEU A 22 -5.62 -12.60 21.42
C LEU A 22 -5.12 -13.83 22.19
N SER A 23 -6.02 -14.54 22.85
CA SER A 23 -5.66 -15.64 23.77
C SER A 23 -4.90 -16.79 23.10
N ASN A 24 -5.12 -17.00 21.81
CA ASN A 24 -4.51 -18.07 21.02
C ASN A 24 -3.30 -17.62 20.19
N GLU A 25 -2.88 -16.37 20.29
CA GLU A 25 -1.76 -15.85 19.52
C GLU A 25 -0.43 -16.01 20.26
N LYS A 26 0.66 -16.19 19.53
CA LYS A 26 2.02 -16.27 20.08
C LYS A 26 2.58 -14.89 20.41
N TYR A 27 2.38 -13.92 19.54
CA TYR A 27 2.94 -12.57 19.62
C TYR A 27 1.85 -11.51 19.83
N TYR A 28 2.27 -10.29 20.08
CA TYR A 28 1.39 -9.11 20.17
C TYR A 28 1.20 -8.51 18.78
N THR A 29 0.09 -7.78 18.64
CA THR A 29 -0.26 -7.00 17.45
C THR A 29 -0.34 -5.53 17.79
N ILE A 30 0.10 -4.64 16.89
CA ILE A 30 0.04 -3.18 17.07
C ILE A 30 -0.20 -2.49 15.72
N GLY A 31 -0.62 -1.24 15.73
CA GLY A 31 -0.86 -0.44 14.52
C GLY A 31 -1.98 -0.98 13.66
N TYR A 32 -1.75 -1.12 12.38
CA TYR A 32 -2.68 -1.65 11.37
C TYR A 32 -2.60 -3.18 11.20
N GLY A 33 -2.28 -3.91 12.26
CA GLY A 33 -2.17 -5.37 12.21
C GLY A 33 -0.73 -5.88 12.15
N HIS A 34 0.26 -5.05 12.48
CA HIS A 34 1.64 -5.50 12.62
C HIS A 34 1.76 -6.50 13.76
N TYR A 35 2.09 -7.76 13.42
CA TYR A 35 2.17 -8.89 14.33
C TYR A 35 3.58 -9.48 14.31
N GLY A 36 4.23 -9.56 15.45
CA GLY A 36 5.59 -10.10 15.50
C GLY A 36 6.20 -10.19 16.89
N ALA A 37 7.36 -10.85 16.97
CA ALA A 37 8.16 -10.97 18.18
C ALA A 37 8.77 -9.64 18.63
N ASP A 38 8.82 -8.67 17.77
CA ASP A 38 9.27 -7.30 18.02
C ASP A 38 8.23 -6.45 18.75
N VAL A 39 6.94 -6.84 18.74
CA VAL A 39 5.88 -6.16 19.50
C VAL A 39 5.84 -6.68 20.93
N LYS A 40 5.98 -5.77 21.90
CA LYS A 40 6.03 -6.11 23.33
C LYS A 40 4.72 -5.79 24.05
N LYS A 41 4.45 -6.55 25.12
CA LYS A 41 3.29 -6.28 26.00
C LYS A 41 3.33 -4.84 26.51
N GLY A 42 2.22 -4.11 26.38
CA GLY A 42 2.10 -2.72 26.83
C GLY A 42 2.80 -1.69 25.95
N GLN A 43 3.39 -2.10 24.82
CA GLN A 43 4.00 -1.18 23.87
C GLN A 43 2.96 -0.22 23.30
N THR A 44 3.32 1.06 23.21
CA THR A 44 2.55 2.10 22.54
C THR A 44 3.36 2.71 21.41
N ILE A 45 2.71 3.12 20.36
CA ILE A 45 3.30 3.82 19.23
C ILE A 45 2.45 5.03 18.84
N THR A 46 3.06 5.99 18.19
CA THR A 46 2.36 7.12 17.59
C THR A 46 1.65 6.69 16.29
N GLN A 47 0.71 7.52 15.84
CA GLN A 47 0.06 7.31 14.54
C GLN A 47 1.08 7.27 13.38
N ALA A 48 2.10 8.12 13.42
CA ALA A 48 3.16 8.14 12.40
C ALA A 48 3.98 6.84 12.39
N GLU A 49 4.29 6.28 13.55
CA GLU A 49 4.99 5.00 13.67
C GLU A 49 4.11 3.85 13.17
N ALA A 50 2.81 3.85 13.51
CA ALA A 50 1.86 2.86 12.99
C ALA A 50 1.80 2.89 11.45
N GLU A 51 1.80 4.07 10.85
CA GLU A 51 1.82 4.23 9.39
C GLU A 51 3.14 3.77 8.78
N ALA A 52 4.27 4.04 9.41
CA ALA A 52 5.57 3.58 8.96
C ALA A 52 5.69 2.05 9.00
N LEU A 53 5.24 1.41 10.08
CA LEU A 53 5.17 -0.05 10.21
C LEU A 53 4.27 -0.66 9.14
N PHE A 54 3.09 -0.07 8.93
CA PHE A 54 2.14 -0.53 7.93
C PHE A 54 2.72 -0.50 6.51
N LEU A 55 3.37 0.61 6.12
CA LEU A 55 4.02 0.70 4.81
C LEU A 55 5.12 -0.34 4.63
N LYS A 56 5.90 -0.61 5.68
CA LYS A 56 6.93 -1.66 5.68
C LYS A 56 6.31 -3.05 5.51
N ASP A 57 5.23 -3.33 6.25
CA ASP A 57 4.54 -4.62 6.15
C ASP A 57 3.93 -4.85 4.77
N LEU A 58 3.46 -3.79 4.10
CA LEU A 58 2.88 -3.88 2.77
C LEU A 58 3.88 -4.31 1.69
N GLU A 59 5.17 -4.03 1.86
CA GLU A 59 6.19 -4.35 0.85
C GLU A 59 6.19 -5.84 0.45
N LYS A 60 6.00 -6.74 1.41
CA LYS A 60 5.93 -8.19 1.11
C LYS A 60 4.71 -8.56 0.29
N PHE A 61 3.58 -7.91 0.53
CA PHE A 61 2.33 -8.18 -0.20
C PHE A 61 2.36 -7.58 -1.61
N GLU A 62 2.97 -6.41 -1.77
CA GLU A 62 3.23 -5.82 -3.08
C GLU A 62 4.12 -6.74 -3.93
N LYS A 63 5.21 -7.27 -3.35
CA LYS A 63 6.06 -8.27 -4.02
C LYS A 63 5.31 -9.55 -4.39
N HIS A 64 4.34 -9.98 -3.57
CA HIS A 64 3.50 -11.12 -3.92
C HIS A 64 2.61 -10.80 -5.14
N VAL A 65 2.04 -9.61 -5.23
CA VAL A 65 1.27 -9.16 -6.39
C VAL A 65 2.14 -9.11 -7.64
N ASP A 66 3.36 -8.55 -7.55
CA ASP A 66 4.32 -8.53 -8.65
C ASP A 66 4.63 -9.95 -9.16
N ASN A 67 4.93 -10.87 -8.24
CA ASN A 67 5.33 -12.24 -8.58
C ASN A 67 4.18 -13.12 -9.10
N VAL A 68 2.92 -12.78 -8.80
CA VAL A 68 1.77 -13.60 -9.16
C VAL A 68 0.94 -12.96 -10.27
N ALA A 69 0.46 -11.73 -10.06
CA ALA A 69 -0.46 -11.06 -10.99
C ALA A 69 0.28 -10.34 -12.11
N VAL A 70 1.31 -9.54 -11.81
CA VAL A 70 2.10 -8.85 -12.85
C VAL A 70 2.82 -9.85 -13.73
N LYS A 71 3.33 -10.93 -13.17
CA LYS A 71 3.96 -12.01 -13.96
C LYS A 71 2.98 -12.67 -14.94
N LYS A 72 1.71 -12.80 -14.56
CA LYS A 72 0.68 -13.46 -15.41
C LYS A 72 0.09 -12.51 -16.45
N PHE A 73 -0.26 -11.30 -16.06
CA PHE A 73 -1.06 -10.37 -16.85
C PHE A 73 -0.28 -9.18 -17.43
N GLY A 74 0.99 -9.02 -17.06
CA GLY A 74 1.77 -7.83 -17.42
C GLY A 74 1.49 -6.65 -16.50
N ALA A 75 1.72 -5.43 -17.00
CA ALA A 75 1.58 -4.21 -16.21
C ALA A 75 0.14 -3.99 -15.73
N LEU A 76 0.00 -3.78 -14.42
CA LEU A 76 -1.26 -3.43 -13.78
C LEU A 76 -1.36 -1.91 -13.63
N THR A 77 -2.58 -1.37 -13.67
CA THR A 77 -2.79 0.02 -13.23
C THR A 77 -2.46 0.17 -11.74
N PRO A 78 -2.15 1.39 -11.25
CA PRO A 78 -1.92 1.61 -9.83
C PRO A 78 -3.06 1.14 -8.92
N ASN A 79 -4.33 1.30 -9.36
CA ASN A 79 -5.50 0.86 -8.62
C ASN A 79 -5.68 -0.66 -8.64
N GLN A 80 -5.39 -1.33 -9.75
CA GLN A 80 -5.40 -2.79 -9.84
C GLN A 80 -4.35 -3.41 -8.91
N HIS A 81 -3.12 -2.88 -8.95
CA HIS A 81 -2.06 -3.34 -8.06
C HIS A 81 -2.41 -3.13 -6.58
N ALA A 82 -2.95 -1.98 -6.23
CA ALA A 82 -3.35 -1.64 -4.87
C ALA A 82 -4.50 -2.51 -4.35
N ALA A 83 -5.52 -2.77 -5.17
CA ALA A 83 -6.63 -3.64 -4.82
C ALA A 83 -6.18 -5.09 -4.57
N LEU A 84 -5.29 -5.62 -5.43
CA LEU A 84 -4.70 -6.95 -5.25
C LEU A 84 -3.79 -7.02 -4.03
N THR A 85 -3.07 -5.93 -3.70
CA THR A 85 -2.28 -5.85 -2.47
C THR A 85 -3.18 -5.89 -1.23
N SER A 86 -4.31 -5.16 -1.23
CA SER A 86 -5.32 -5.22 -0.16
C SER A 86 -5.91 -6.64 -0.02
N TYR A 87 -6.24 -7.27 -1.15
CA TYR A 87 -6.72 -8.64 -1.16
C TYR A 87 -5.69 -9.61 -0.57
N CYS A 88 -4.43 -9.51 -1.02
CA CYS A 88 -3.33 -10.35 -0.54
C CYS A 88 -3.03 -10.11 0.95
N TYR A 89 -3.14 -8.88 1.43
CA TYR A 89 -2.99 -8.55 2.85
C TYR A 89 -3.97 -9.33 3.73
N ASN A 90 -5.23 -9.44 3.30
CA ASN A 90 -6.28 -10.14 4.04
C ASN A 90 -6.27 -11.66 3.82
N ARG A 91 -6.06 -12.13 2.59
CA ARG A 91 -6.19 -13.53 2.19
C ARG A 91 -4.86 -14.29 2.11
N GLY A 92 -3.74 -13.56 2.28
CA GLY A 92 -2.41 -14.10 2.12
C GLY A 92 -2.06 -14.47 0.67
N LEU A 93 -0.85 -14.97 0.47
CA LEU A 93 -0.35 -15.40 -0.84
C LEU A 93 -1.19 -16.55 -1.44
N GLY A 94 -1.70 -17.47 -0.60
CA GLY A 94 -2.55 -18.58 -1.06
C GLY A 94 -3.83 -18.08 -1.72
N GLY A 95 -4.54 -17.17 -1.06
CA GLY A 95 -5.76 -16.57 -1.61
C GLY A 95 -5.49 -15.75 -2.88
N LEU A 96 -4.38 -15.00 -2.93
CA LEU A 96 -3.99 -14.29 -4.15
C LEU A 96 -3.75 -15.26 -5.32
N LYS A 97 -3.01 -16.34 -5.09
CA LYS A 97 -2.78 -17.39 -6.11
C LYS A 97 -4.09 -18.01 -6.57
N GLU A 98 -5.01 -18.31 -5.65
CA GLU A 98 -6.34 -18.84 -5.97
C GLU A 98 -7.11 -17.90 -6.90
N LEU A 99 -7.23 -16.62 -6.54
CA LEU A 99 -7.91 -15.61 -7.36
C LEU A 99 -7.28 -15.51 -8.77
N ILE A 100 -5.95 -15.41 -8.84
CA ILE A 100 -5.23 -15.18 -10.11
C ILE A 100 -5.22 -16.45 -10.99
N SER A 101 -5.07 -17.65 -10.41
CA SER A 101 -5.08 -18.90 -11.19
C SER A 101 -6.43 -19.17 -11.83
N ASN A 102 -7.52 -18.83 -11.16
CA ASN A 102 -8.89 -18.98 -11.64
C ASN A 102 -9.40 -17.79 -12.48
N SER A 103 -8.53 -16.95 -12.96
CA SER A 103 -8.85 -15.81 -13.82
C SER A 103 -7.95 -15.84 -15.05
N SER A 104 -8.52 -15.90 -16.25
CA SER A 104 -7.77 -15.91 -17.52
C SER A 104 -7.44 -14.50 -17.99
N THR A 105 -8.24 -13.50 -17.61
CA THR A 105 -8.06 -12.10 -17.98
C THR A 105 -8.17 -11.17 -16.77
N ILE A 106 -7.76 -9.92 -16.94
CA ILE A 106 -7.87 -8.88 -15.90
C ILE A 106 -9.34 -8.60 -15.54
N GLU A 107 -10.23 -8.66 -16.51
CA GLU A 107 -11.68 -8.48 -16.29
C GLU A 107 -12.26 -9.65 -15.50
N GLU A 108 -11.75 -10.85 -15.66
CA GLU A 108 -12.13 -12.00 -14.82
C GLU A 108 -11.62 -11.85 -13.40
N VAL A 109 -10.42 -11.34 -13.18
CA VAL A 109 -9.96 -10.99 -11.84
C VAL A 109 -10.96 -10.05 -11.16
N ALA A 110 -11.39 -9.00 -11.87
CA ALA A 110 -12.39 -8.07 -11.34
C ALA A 110 -13.69 -8.76 -10.94
N ARG A 111 -14.23 -9.64 -11.79
CA ARG A 111 -15.48 -10.38 -11.51
C ARG A 111 -15.33 -11.37 -10.35
N ASN A 112 -14.14 -11.92 -10.17
CA ASN A 112 -13.86 -12.96 -9.21
C ASN A 112 -13.62 -12.46 -7.77
N PHE A 113 -13.35 -11.17 -7.55
CA PHE A 113 -13.17 -10.63 -6.19
C PHE A 113 -14.29 -11.04 -5.21
N PRO A 114 -15.59 -10.84 -5.52
CA PRO A 114 -16.66 -11.23 -4.61
C PRO A 114 -16.84 -12.76 -4.48
N VAL A 115 -16.38 -13.53 -5.45
CA VAL A 115 -16.49 -15.00 -5.44
C VAL A 115 -15.47 -15.59 -4.47
N TYR A 116 -14.23 -15.12 -4.51
CA TYR A 116 -13.12 -15.62 -3.67
C TYR A 116 -13.01 -14.84 -2.34
N TRP A 117 -14.14 -14.70 -1.64
CA TRP A 117 -14.18 -13.91 -0.39
C TRP A 117 -13.50 -14.61 0.81
N GLY A 118 -13.43 -15.93 0.81
CA GLY A 118 -12.89 -16.76 1.88
C GLY A 118 -13.85 -17.87 2.31
N SER A 119 -13.50 -18.60 3.36
CA SER A 119 -14.27 -19.73 3.87
C SER A 119 -14.93 -19.50 5.24
N ASN A 120 -14.67 -18.37 5.90
CA ASN A 120 -15.20 -18.08 7.24
C ASN A 120 -16.66 -17.61 7.16
N THR A 121 -17.59 -18.51 7.45
CA THR A 121 -19.04 -18.26 7.36
C THR A 121 -19.54 -17.21 8.36
N THR A 122 -18.92 -17.10 9.54
CA THR A 122 -19.29 -16.12 10.57
C THR A 122 -19.17 -14.68 10.09
N TYR A 123 -18.13 -14.38 9.28
CA TYR A 123 -17.86 -13.05 8.76
C TYR A 123 -18.17 -12.91 7.27
N LYS A 124 -18.96 -13.83 6.70
CA LYS A 124 -19.24 -13.87 5.26
C LYS A 124 -19.63 -12.53 4.67
N ASN A 125 -20.61 -11.84 5.23
CA ASN A 125 -21.09 -10.56 4.69
C ASN A 125 -20.03 -9.46 4.77
N ALA A 126 -19.27 -9.42 5.87
CA ALA A 126 -18.17 -8.46 6.03
C ALA A 126 -17.05 -8.71 5.00
N LEU A 127 -16.69 -9.98 4.76
CA LEU A 127 -15.69 -10.36 3.79
C LEU A 127 -16.15 -10.09 2.35
N ILE A 128 -17.41 -10.37 2.01
CA ILE A 128 -17.99 -10.04 0.71
C ILE A 128 -17.99 -8.51 0.49
N ASN A 129 -18.37 -7.73 1.50
CA ASN A 129 -18.36 -6.27 1.42
C ASN A 129 -16.92 -5.73 1.25
N ARG A 130 -15.95 -6.33 1.90
CA ARG A 130 -14.53 -6.02 1.69
C ARG A 130 -14.13 -6.29 0.23
N ARG A 131 -14.45 -7.46 -0.31
CA ARG A 131 -14.18 -7.81 -1.72
C ARG A 131 -14.82 -6.85 -2.70
N LYS A 132 -16.06 -6.41 -2.45
CA LYS A 132 -16.73 -5.40 -3.29
C LYS A 132 -16.00 -4.05 -3.29
N LYS A 133 -15.47 -3.61 -2.13
CA LYS A 133 -14.67 -2.39 -2.05
C LYS A 133 -13.35 -2.52 -2.81
N GLU A 134 -12.66 -3.66 -2.69
CA GLU A 134 -11.44 -3.95 -3.42
C GLU A 134 -11.71 -4.07 -4.93
N GLN A 135 -12.81 -4.70 -5.35
CA GLN A 135 -13.27 -4.73 -6.73
C GLN A 135 -13.54 -3.33 -7.27
N ALA A 136 -14.23 -2.48 -6.52
CA ALA A 136 -14.52 -1.11 -6.92
C ALA A 136 -13.23 -0.31 -7.16
N LEU A 137 -12.23 -0.46 -6.29
CA LEU A 137 -10.90 0.14 -6.51
C LEU A 137 -10.23 -0.46 -7.76
N PHE A 138 -10.30 -1.78 -7.94
CA PHE A 138 -9.64 -2.47 -9.06
C PHE A 138 -10.16 -1.99 -10.43
N ILE A 139 -11.45 -1.77 -10.58
CA ILE A 139 -12.09 -1.34 -11.83
C ILE A 139 -12.10 0.19 -12.00
N SER A 140 -11.79 0.94 -10.96
CA SER A 140 -11.75 2.40 -11.05
C SER A 140 -10.58 2.86 -11.91
N ALA A 141 -10.82 3.90 -12.72
CA ALA A 141 -9.71 4.59 -13.36
C ALA A 141 -8.76 5.14 -12.29
N PRO A 142 -7.44 5.04 -12.49
CA PRO A 142 -6.52 5.76 -11.61
C PRO A 142 -6.86 7.24 -11.64
N SER A 143 -6.84 7.89 -10.46
CA SER A 143 -7.04 9.35 -10.43
C SER A 143 -6.07 10.00 -11.42
N PRO A 144 -6.54 10.83 -12.34
CA PRO A 144 -5.67 11.40 -13.34
C PRO A 144 -4.56 12.20 -12.64
N ASP A 145 -3.35 11.81 -12.90
CA ASP A 145 -2.07 12.52 -12.70
C ASP A 145 -1.85 13.40 -11.44
N VAL A 146 -2.56 13.11 -10.34
CA VAL A 146 -2.30 13.81 -9.06
C VAL A 146 -0.98 13.37 -8.44
N TYR A 147 -0.48 12.21 -8.84
CA TYR A 147 0.74 11.61 -8.29
C TYR A 147 1.78 11.32 -9.37
N TYR A 148 3.05 11.38 -8.98
CA TYR A 148 4.12 10.83 -9.79
C TYR A 148 4.08 9.30 -9.78
N PRO A 149 4.58 8.63 -10.85
CA PRO A 149 4.73 7.18 -10.86
C PRO A 149 5.53 6.69 -9.65
N ARG A 150 5.21 5.50 -9.16
CA ARG A 150 5.98 4.86 -8.11
C ARG A 150 7.42 4.58 -8.58
N TYR A 151 8.40 4.92 -7.75
CA TYR A 151 9.78 4.55 -8.01
C TYR A 151 10.06 3.10 -7.56
N GLY A 152 10.28 2.22 -8.52
CA GLY A 152 10.59 0.78 -8.28
C GLY A 152 12.08 0.44 -8.18
N GLY A 153 12.98 1.41 -8.31
CA GLY A 153 14.42 1.19 -8.27
C GLY A 153 15.01 1.14 -6.87
N SER A 154 16.29 0.78 -6.77
CA SER A 154 17.03 0.62 -5.50
C SER A 154 17.67 1.89 -4.97
N SER A 155 17.74 2.97 -5.75
CA SER A 155 18.42 4.21 -5.33
C SER A 155 17.77 4.85 -4.09
N ASN A 156 18.61 5.47 -3.27
CA ASN A 156 18.21 6.34 -2.15
C ASN A 156 18.58 7.81 -2.40
N LEU A 157 19.02 8.15 -3.60
CA LEU A 157 19.33 9.54 -4.00
C LEU A 157 18.08 10.21 -4.56
N LEU A 158 17.64 11.30 -3.93
CA LEU A 158 16.40 12.00 -4.30
C LEU A 158 16.36 12.42 -5.77
N ASP A 159 17.44 12.98 -6.28
CA ASP A 159 17.49 13.45 -7.67
C ASP A 159 17.42 12.30 -8.68
N THR A 160 18.06 11.15 -8.38
CA THR A 160 17.94 9.95 -9.20
C THR A 160 16.49 9.44 -9.23
N ILE A 161 15.83 9.40 -8.07
CA ILE A 161 14.44 8.98 -7.94
C ILE A 161 13.51 9.93 -8.68
N PHE A 162 13.65 11.24 -8.45
CA PHE A 162 12.81 12.26 -9.07
C PHE A 162 12.97 12.30 -10.58
N LYS A 163 14.20 12.18 -11.09
CA LYS A 163 14.46 12.07 -12.54
C LYS A 163 13.75 10.84 -13.13
N ALA A 164 13.84 9.69 -12.47
CA ALA A 164 13.25 8.44 -12.96
C ALA A 164 11.71 8.48 -13.03
N ILE A 165 11.04 9.21 -12.13
CA ILE A 165 9.57 9.32 -12.10
C ILE A 165 9.04 10.61 -12.77
N GLY A 166 9.90 11.41 -13.39
CA GLY A 166 9.52 12.66 -14.04
C GLY A 166 9.18 13.80 -13.09
N ALA A 167 9.62 13.75 -11.83
CA ALA A 167 9.47 14.83 -10.87
C ALA A 167 10.58 15.88 -11.01
N PRO A 168 10.35 17.16 -10.65
CA PRO A 168 11.36 18.19 -10.67
C PRO A 168 12.53 17.88 -9.74
N TYR A 169 13.73 17.73 -10.28
CA TYR A 169 14.96 17.37 -9.55
C TYR A 169 16.02 18.50 -9.66
N GLY A 170 17.12 18.33 -8.91
CA GLY A 170 18.24 19.28 -8.84
C GLY A 170 18.20 20.11 -7.55
N ASN A 171 18.07 21.43 -7.65
CA ASN A 171 18.14 22.28 -6.46
C ASN A 171 16.82 22.37 -5.67
N VAL A 172 16.90 22.96 -4.47
CA VAL A 172 15.76 23.13 -3.54
C VAL A 172 14.59 23.88 -4.20
N ALA A 173 14.87 24.92 -4.98
CA ALA A 173 13.83 25.74 -5.61
C ALA A 173 12.97 24.93 -6.57
N LYS A 174 13.55 24.04 -7.38
CA LYS A 174 12.83 23.16 -8.30
C LYS A 174 11.97 22.13 -7.58
N ARG A 175 12.43 21.61 -6.43
CA ARG A 175 11.73 20.60 -5.64
C ARG A 175 10.65 21.18 -4.71
N LYS A 176 10.74 22.47 -4.38
CA LYS A 176 9.86 23.14 -3.41
C LYS A 176 8.36 23.01 -3.72
N PRO A 177 7.87 23.19 -4.96
CA PRO A 177 6.44 23.01 -5.25
C PRO A 177 5.94 21.60 -4.92
N VAL A 178 6.69 20.57 -5.34
CA VAL A 178 6.37 19.17 -5.03
C VAL A 178 6.39 18.92 -3.52
N ALA A 179 7.39 19.43 -2.81
CA ALA A 179 7.48 19.30 -1.36
C ALA A 179 6.28 19.94 -0.66
N GLN A 180 5.87 21.13 -1.08
CA GLN A 180 4.69 21.82 -0.54
C GLN A 180 3.39 21.06 -0.82
N ALA A 181 3.20 20.53 -2.04
CA ALA A 181 2.06 19.67 -2.40
C ALA A 181 1.98 18.39 -1.54
N ASN A 182 3.08 18.00 -0.91
CA ASN A 182 3.20 16.84 -0.01
C ASN A 182 3.29 17.23 1.48
N GLY A 183 2.86 18.45 1.85
CA GLY A 183 2.76 18.90 3.24
C GLY A 183 4.05 19.43 3.86
N LEU A 184 5.15 19.53 3.08
CA LEU A 184 6.42 20.10 3.56
C LEU A 184 6.47 21.61 3.27
N LEU A 185 5.62 22.40 3.94
CA LEU A 185 5.46 23.84 3.68
C LEU A 185 6.76 24.64 3.84
N GLY A 186 7.60 24.29 4.81
CA GLY A 186 8.91 24.90 5.07
C GLY A 186 10.08 24.18 4.38
N TYR A 187 9.88 23.61 3.19
CA TYR A 187 10.92 22.83 2.52
C TYR A 187 12.18 23.67 2.22
N SER A 188 13.28 23.23 2.81
CA SER A 188 14.63 23.82 2.66
C SER A 188 15.68 22.81 2.17
N GLY A 189 15.25 21.58 1.86
CA GLY A 189 16.10 20.52 1.36
C GLY A 189 16.90 19.77 2.43
N THR A 190 16.47 19.81 3.69
CA THR A 190 17.14 19.05 4.75
C THR A 190 17.09 17.54 4.48
N TYR A 191 18.00 16.79 5.09
CA TYR A 191 18.05 15.35 4.95
C TYR A 191 16.70 14.69 5.31
N SER A 192 16.10 15.06 6.44
CA SER A 192 14.81 14.53 6.88
C SER A 192 13.68 14.80 5.88
N GLN A 193 13.61 16.03 5.35
CA GLN A 193 12.62 16.41 4.33
C GLN A 193 12.83 15.63 3.02
N ASN A 194 14.08 15.45 2.60
CA ASN A 194 14.42 14.67 1.41
C ASN A 194 14.07 13.18 1.59
N ILE A 195 14.33 12.60 2.75
CA ILE A 195 13.92 11.22 3.07
C ILE A 195 12.39 11.07 3.01
N THR A 196 11.64 12.06 3.47
CA THR A 196 10.18 12.04 3.37
C THR A 196 9.72 11.98 1.90
N LEU A 197 10.28 12.82 1.03
CA LEU A 197 9.97 12.81 -0.41
C LEU A 197 10.36 11.49 -1.08
N ILE A 198 11.50 10.91 -0.70
CA ILE A 198 11.94 9.59 -1.18
C ILE A 198 10.94 8.50 -0.79
N LYS A 199 10.49 8.49 0.47
CA LYS A 199 9.48 7.53 0.95
C LYS A 199 8.18 7.66 0.17
N LEU A 200 7.69 8.86 -0.05
CA LEU A 200 6.48 9.12 -0.84
C LEU A 200 6.63 8.65 -2.30
N ALA A 201 7.78 8.93 -2.93
CA ALA A 201 8.05 8.48 -4.30
C ALA A 201 8.10 6.94 -4.40
N LYS A 202 8.77 6.28 -3.46
CA LYS A 202 8.84 4.80 -3.39
C LYS A 202 7.48 4.17 -3.08
N ALA A 203 6.64 4.85 -2.32
CA ALA A 203 5.28 4.42 -2.03
C ALA A 203 4.29 4.71 -3.20
N GLY A 204 4.67 5.50 -4.21
CA GLY A 204 3.76 5.94 -5.26
C GLY A 204 2.71 6.95 -4.79
N THR A 205 3.01 7.65 -3.70
CA THR A 205 2.11 8.63 -3.06
C THR A 205 2.66 10.06 -3.12
N LEU A 206 3.72 10.28 -3.91
CA LEU A 206 4.27 11.62 -4.13
C LEU A 206 3.34 12.41 -5.04
N ARG A 207 2.70 13.46 -4.49
CA ARG A 207 1.80 14.35 -5.24
C ARG A 207 2.57 15.26 -6.19
N ARG A 208 2.00 15.49 -7.35
CA ARG A 208 2.42 16.57 -8.26
C ARG A 208 2.09 17.94 -7.65
N ALA A 209 2.84 18.95 -8.03
CA ALA A 209 2.59 20.34 -7.65
C ALA A 209 1.47 20.94 -8.48
#